data_dc4f5bd79717c640e5456b92eb13bf21
#
_entry.id   dc4f5bd79717c640e5456b92eb13bf21
#
_cell.length_a   1.000
_cell.length_b   1.000
_cell.length_c   1.000
_cell.angle_alpha   90.00
_cell.angle_beta   90.00
_cell.angle_gamma   90.00
#
_symmetry.space_group_name_H-M   'P 1'
#
loop_
_entity.id
_entity.type
_entity.pdbx_description
1 polymer ?
#
loop_
_entity_poly.entity_id
_entity_poly.type
_entity_poly.pdbx_seq_one_letter_code
_entity_poly.pdbx_strand_id
1 'polypeptide(L)'
;PTRRSSDLPVLRWPGGCFADDYHWRDGIGEKSQRPYMVNTNWGGVVENNHFGTHEFFELCEQLGTEPYICGNVGSGTVQEMRDWVEYMTFDGDSPLANERRKNGREKPWKLKFFGVGNENWGCGGNMRPEYYADLYKRYATFIRNYGDEPIYKIAGGPNVDDTRWMETLMQNIRHMTEGISLHNYTFESAWENKGSATEFD
;
A
#
# COMPACT_ATOMS: atom_id res chain seq x y z
N PRO A 1 9.08 29.61 15.33
CA PRO A 1 8.42 28.41 15.78
C PRO A 1 9.08 27.21 15.12
N THR A 2 9.74 26.38 15.93
CA THR A 2 10.19 25.08 15.51
C THR A 2 8.97 24.32 14.99
N ARG A 3 8.93 24.00 13.68
CA ARG A 3 7.96 23.04 13.16
C ARG A 3 8.10 21.79 14.01
N ARG A 4 7.10 21.46 14.79
CA ARG A 4 6.98 20.11 15.33
C ARG A 4 6.95 19.20 14.12
N SER A 5 7.92 18.29 14.02
CA SER A 5 7.76 17.12 13.17
C SER A 5 6.40 16.54 13.52
N SER A 6 5.59 16.21 12.54
CA SER A 6 4.33 15.52 12.83
C SER A 6 4.69 14.28 13.65
N ASP A 7 4.01 14.06 14.78
CA ASP A 7 4.24 12.86 15.59
C ASP A 7 3.76 11.57 14.88
N LEU A 8 3.51 11.64 13.57
CA LEU A 8 3.08 10.53 12.73
C LEU A 8 4.31 9.72 12.28
N PRO A 9 4.55 8.53 12.83
CA PRO A 9 5.75 7.77 12.51
C PRO A 9 5.71 7.13 11.12
N VAL A 10 4.53 6.73 10.63
CA VAL A 10 4.33 6.05 9.35
C VAL A 10 3.06 6.57 8.68
N LEU A 11 3.12 6.80 7.38
CA LEU A 11 1.94 7.12 6.56
C LEU A 11 1.75 6.05 5.49
N ARG A 12 0.54 5.46 5.42
CA ARG A 12 0.19 4.41 4.46
C ARG A 12 -0.61 4.95 3.29
N TRP A 13 -0.24 4.55 2.06
CA TRP A 13 -0.92 4.90 0.81
C TRP A 13 -0.61 3.87 -0.30
N PRO A 14 -1.51 3.60 -1.31
CA PRO A 14 -2.94 3.88 -1.25
C PRO A 14 -3.59 3.16 -0.07
N GLY A 15 -4.74 3.67 0.41
CA GLY A 15 -5.41 3.12 1.58
C GLY A 15 -6.74 2.43 1.27
N GLY A 16 -7.16 1.57 2.20
CA GLY A 16 -8.44 0.88 2.13
C GLY A 16 -8.60 0.02 0.87
N CYS A 17 -9.83 -0.25 0.51
CA CYS A 17 -10.21 -1.07 -0.65
C CYS A 17 -9.64 -0.54 -1.98
N PHE A 18 -9.41 0.76 -2.07
CA PHE A 18 -8.83 1.38 -3.26
C PHE A 18 -7.42 0.87 -3.56
N ALA A 19 -6.66 0.41 -2.57
CA ALA A 19 -5.31 -0.11 -2.77
C ALA A 19 -5.26 -1.30 -3.74
N ASP A 20 -6.28 -2.17 -3.72
CA ASP A 20 -6.36 -3.36 -4.58
C ASP A 20 -7.07 -3.09 -5.94
N ASP A 21 -7.38 -1.82 -6.22
CA ASP A 21 -7.95 -1.35 -7.48
C ASP A 21 -7.06 -0.27 -8.15
N TYR A 22 -6.10 0.29 -7.41
CA TYR A 22 -5.22 1.35 -7.87
C TYR A 22 -4.06 0.84 -8.73
N HIS A 23 -3.91 1.43 -9.93
CA HIS A 23 -2.80 1.19 -10.83
C HIS A 23 -1.79 2.35 -10.76
N TRP A 24 -0.61 2.10 -10.22
CA TRP A 24 0.38 3.14 -9.90
C TRP A 24 0.86 3.96 -11.10
N ARG A 25 0.86 3.35 -12.31
CA ARG A 25 1.23 4.05 -13.54
C ARG A 25 0.28 5.19 -13.88
N ASP A 26 -0.97 5.10 -13.47
CA ASP A 26 -1.97 6.13 -13.67
C ASP A 26 -1.69 7.38 -12.82
N GLY A 27 -0.92 7.23 -11.75
CA GLY A 27 -0.56 8.30 -10.82
C GLY A 27 0.85 8.88 -11.01
N ILE A 28 1.51 8.66 -12.15
CA ILE A 28 2.84 9.23 -12.44
C ILE A 28 2.83 10.09 -13.72
N GLY A 29 3.93 10.83 -13.96
CA GLY A 29 4.04 11.72 -15.10
C GLY A 29 3.23 13.01 -14.95
N GLU A 30 3.02 13.70 -16.08
CA GLU A 30 2.32 14.99 -16.12
C GLU A 30 0.85 14.84 -15.66
N LYS A 31 0.45 15.62 -14.66
CA LYS A 31 -0.89 15.51 -14.04
C LYS A 31 -2.04 15.66 -15.04
N SER A 32 -1.89 16.56 -16.01
CA SER A 32 -2.92 16.80 -17.03
C SER A 32 -3.13 15.62 -17.99
N GLN A 33 -2.21 14.66 -18.00
CA GLN A 33 -2.25 13.46 -18.85
C GLN A 33 -2.64 12.20 -18.08
N ARG A 34 -2.79 12.30 -16.75
CA ARG A 34 -3.17 11.13 -15.94
C ARG A 34 -4.62 10.77 -16.18
N PRO A 35 -4.93 9.46 -16.35
CA PRO A 35 -6.29 9.03 -16.60
C PRO A 35 -7.19 9.24 -15.37
N TYR A 36 -8.47 9.42 -15.64
CA TYR A 36 -9.50 9.40 -14.62
C TYR A 36 -9.99 7.96 -14.41
N MET A 37 -10.38 7.62 -13.20
CA MET A 37 -11.02 6.35 -12.89
C MET A 37 -12.20 6.55 -11.94
N VAL A 38 -13.14 5.61 -11.95
CA VAL A 38 -14.26 5.62 -11.00
C VAL A 38 -13.87 4.79 -9.78
N ASN A 39 -13.87 5.42 -8.60
CA ASN A 39 -13.67 4.72 -7.34
C ASN A 39 -14.98 4.05 -6.91
N THR A 40 -15.18 2.81 -7.31
CA THR A 40 -16.40 2.04 -7.01
C THR A 40 -16.50 1.62 -5.55
N ASN A 41 -15.38 1.61 -4.83
CA ASN A 41 -15.34 1.25 -3.40
C ASN A 41 -15.85 2.38 -2.51
N TRP A 42 -15.72 3.64 -2.94
CA TRP A 42 -16.02 4.81 -2.13
C TRP A 42 -16.96 5.79 -2.84
N GLY A 43 -18.22 5.39 -2.99
CA GLY A 43 -19.31 6.26 -3.45
C GLY A 43 -19.30 6.57 -4.95
N GLY A 44 -18.51 5.87 -5.76
CA GLY A 44 -18.48 6.10 -7.22
C GLY A 44 -17.89 7.45 -7.63
N VAL A 45 -17.07 8.06 -6.78
CA VAL A 45 -16.40 9.32 -7.11
C VAL A 45 -15.37 9.12 -8.21
N VAL A 46 -15.14 10.16 -9.00
CA VAL A 46 -14.12 10.15 -10.06
C VAL A 46 -12.79 10.59 -9.46
N GLU A 47 -11.83 9.68 -9.45
CA GLU A 47 -10.44 9.96 -9.10
C GLU A 47 -9.70 10.52 -10.33
N ASN A 48 -8.91 11.56 -10.12
CA ASN A 48 -8.12 12.18 -11.19
C ASN A 48 -6.65 11.74 -11.22
N ASN A 49 -6.25 10.90 -10.29
CA ASN A 49 -4.88 10.40 -10.11
C ASN A 49 -3.81 11.49 -9.94
N HIS A 50 -4.20 12.72 -9.57
CA HIS A 50 -3.26 13.82 -9.37
C HIS A 50 -2.43 13.69 -8.09
N PHE A 51 -2.84 12.81 -7.18
CA PHE A 51 -2.04 12.40 -6.04
C PHE A 51 -1.57 10.96 -6.28
N GLY A 52 -0.31 10.82 -6.63
CA GLY A 52 0.31 9.55 -6.96
C GLY A 52 1.61 9.33 -6.21
N THR A 53 2.49 8.49 -6.76
CA THR A 53 3.75 8.09 -6.11
C THR A 53 4.61 9.29 -5.71
N HIS A 54 4.84 10.24 -6.61
CA HIS A 54 5.69 11.41 -6.35
C HIS A 54 5.11 12.29 -5.24
N GLU A 55 3.83 12.60 -5.35
CA GLU A 55 3.12 13.45 -4.38
C GLU A 55 3.07 12.81 -2.99
N PHE A 56 2.90 11.48 -2.93
CA PHE A 56 2.89 10.77 -1.66
C PHE A 56 4.26 10.81 -0.96
N PHE A 57 5.33 10.50 -1.67
CA PHE A 57 6.67 10.56 -1.09
C PHE A 57 7.09 11.98 -0.72
N GLU A 58 6.73 12.97 -1.52
CA GLU A 58 6.96 14.38 -1.20
C GLU A 58 6.23 14.77 0.10
N LEU A 59 4.99 14.34 0.27
CA LEU A 59 4.25 14.54 1.52
C LEU A 59 4.96 13.88 2.71
N CYS A 60 5.43 12.63 2.56
CA CYS A 60 6.18 11.95 3.60
C CYS A 60 7.47 12.69 3.97
N GLU A 61 8.23 13.18 2.99
CA GLU A 61 9.44 13.97 3.21
C GLU A 61 9.13 15.29 3.96
N GLN A 62 8.03 15.98 3.60
CA GLN A 62 7.62 17.20 4.27
C GLN A 62 7.17 16.98 5.72
N LEU A 63 6.52 15.87 6.00
CA LEU A 63 6.04 15.49 7.33
C LEU A 63 7.13 14.86 8.19
N GLY A 64 8.20 14.35 7.59
CA GLY A 64 9.24 13.57 8.28
C GLY A 64 8.73 12.21 8.75
N THR A 65 7.84 11.59 7.97
CA THR A 65 7.20 10.29 8.26
C THR A 65 7.71 9.20 7.33
N GLU A 66 7.76 7.96 7.80
CA GLU A 66 8.14 6.81 6.97
C GLU A 66 7.01 6.46 5.99
N PRO A 67 7.32 6.27 4.70
CA PRO A 67 6.33 5.82 3.73
C PRO A 67 6.01 4.33 3.90
N TYR A 68 4.72 4.01 3.81
CA TYR A 68 4.22 2.65 3.70
C TYR A 68 3.36 2.56 2.44
N ILE A 69 3.89 1.92 1.40
CA ILE A 69 3.17 1.68 0.15
C ILE A 69 2.35 0.40 0.25
N CYS A 70 1.10 0.44 -0.20
CA CYS A 70 0.22 -0.73 -0.28
C CYS A 70 0.03 -1.14 -1.74
N GLY A 71 0.56 -2.31 -2.11
CA GLY A 71 0.52 -2.82 -3.48
C GLY A 71 -0.79 -3.52 -3.82
N ASN A 72 -1.16 -3.47 -5.08
CA ASN A 72 -2.40 -4.02 -5.61
C ASN A 72 -2.26 -5.52 -5.91
N VAL A 73 -2.92 -6.38 -5.14
CA VAL A 73 -3.03 -7.83 -5.35
C VAL A 73 -4.38 -8.22 -5.97
N GLY A 74 -5.38 -7.32 -5.88
CA GLY A 74 -6.72 -7.54 -6.38
C GLY A 74 -6.80 -7.50 -7.91
N SER A 75 -6.72 -6.32 -8.49
CA SER A 75 -6.79 -6.12 -9.95
C SER A 75 -5.40 -6.04 -10.62
N GLY A 76 -4.32 -5.82 -9.85
CA GLY A 76 -2.97 -5.68 -10.35
C GLY A 76 -2.28 -6.98 -10.73
N THR A 77 -1.07 -6.86 -11.27
CA THR A 77 -0.23 -7.99 -11.65
C THR A 77 1.08 -8.02 -10.86
N VAL A 78 1.69 -9.20 -10.78
CA VAL A 78 3.03 -9.35 -10.17
C VAL A 78 4.06 -8.46 -10.86
N GLN A 79 4.00 -8.34 -12.18
CA GLN A 79 4.90 -7.48 -12.93
C GLN A 79 4.70 -6.02 -12.56
N GLU A 80 3.47 -5.56 -12.49
CA GLU A 80 3.15 -4.19 -12.13
C GLU A 80 3.69 -3.83 -10.74
N MET A 81 3.51 -4.70 -9.75
CA MET A 81 4.03 -4.49 -8.40
C MET A 81 5.55 -4.48 -8.38
N ARG A 82 6.21 -5.42 -9.06
CA ARG A 82 7.67 -5.45 -9.22
C ARG A 82 8.18 -4.16 -9.85
N ASP A 83 7.55 -3.72 -10.92
CA ASP A 83 7.94 -2.53 -11.67
C ASP A 83 7.78 -1.26 -10.83
N TRP A 84 6.76 -1.22 -9.97
CA TRP A 84 6.57 -0.11 -9.04
C TRP A 84 7.68 -0.02 -8.00
N VAL A 85 8.08 -1.16 -7.42
CA VAL A 85 9.19 -1.22 -6.46
C VAL A 85 10.52 -0.80 -7.12
N GLU A 86 10.79 -1.26 -8.34
CA GLU A 86 11.97 -0.84 -9.11
C GLU A 86 11.94 0.66 -9.41
N TYR A 87 10.81 1.18 -9.90
CA TYR A 87 10.62 2.60 -10.16
C TYR A 87 10.93 3.46 -8.94
N MET A 88 10.45 3.05 -7.76
CA MET A 88 10.64 3.81 -6.52
C MET A 88 12.07 3.73 -5.98
N THR A 89 12.72 2.56 -6.06
CA THR A 89 13.87 2.27 -5.19
C THR A 89 15.18 1.97 -5.92
N PHE A 90 15.18 1.75 -7.24
CA PHE A 90 16.40 1.44 -7.97
C PHE A 90 17.16 2.71 -8.39
N ASP A 91 18.48 2.78 -8.05
CA ASP A 91 19.34 3.94 -8.39
C ASP A 91 20.19 3.71 -9.66
N GLY A 92 20.21 2.50 -10.20
CA GLY A 92 20.96 2.16 -11.39
C GLY A 92 20.34 2.67 -12.70
N ASP A 93 20.92 2.25 -13.82
CA ASP A 93 20.42 2.54 -15.16
C ASP A 93 19.42 1.46 -15.58
N SER A 94 18.13 1.82 -15.62
CA SER A 94 17.05 0.98 -16.13
C SER A 94 15.92 1.83 -16.71
N PRO A 95 15.08 1.25 -17.57
CA PRO A 95 13.93 1.98 -18.11
C PRO A 95 13.05 2.63 -17.04
N LEU A 96 12.78 1.93 -15.93
CA LEU A 96 11.93 2.43 -14.84
C LEU A 96 12.61 3.51 -14.00
N ALA A 97 13.89 3.34 -13.68
CA ALA A 97 14.67 4.38 -12.99
C ALA A 97 14.81 5.64 -13.86
N ASN A 98 14.98 5.48 -15.17
CA ASN A 98 15.05 6.59 -16.11
C ASN A 98 13.69 7.29 -16.27
N GLU A 99 12.58 6.54 -16.24
CA GLU A 99 11.22 7.09 -16.22
C GLU A 99 10.98 7.92 -14.95
N ARG A 100 11.41 7.45 -13.77
CA ARG A 100 11.36 8.23 -12.52
C ARG A 100 12.11 9.56 -12.65
N ARG A 101 13.34 9.51 -13.20
CA ARG A 101 14.15 10.71 -13.43
C ARG A 101 13.49 11.68 -14.39
N LYS A 102 12.94 11.19 -15.48
CA LYS A 102 12.17 11.98 -16.44
C LYS A 102 10.95 12.63 -15.79
N ASN A 103 10.33 11.95 -14.84
CA ASN A 103 9.20 12.47 -14.07
C ASN A 103 9.61 13.40 -12.92
N GLY A 104 10.88 13.83 -12.87
CA GLY A 104 11.38 14.88 -11.98
C GLY A 104 12.03 14.37 -10.68
N ARG A 105 12.19 13.05 -10.49
CA ARG A 105 12.88 12.53 -9.30
C ARG A 105 14.17 11.81 -9.67
N GLU A 106 15.29 12.48 -9.44
CA GLU A 106 16.62 11.96 -9.76
C GLU A 106 17.00 10.77 -8.87
N LYS A 107 16.97 10.94 -7.56
CA LYS A 107 17.31 9.91 -6.59
C LYS A 107 16.14 9.02 -6.24
N PRO A 108 16.35 7.71 -5.99
CA PRO A 108 15.30 6.84 -5.48
C PRO A 108 14.81 7.29 -4.12
N TRP A 109 13.61 6.86 -3.77
CA TRP A 109 13.12 7.02 -2.42
C TRP A 109 13.56 5.86 -1.53
N LYS A 110 13.63 6.13 -0.23
CA LYS A 110 13.70 5.08 0.78
C LYS A 110 12.31 4.53 0.99
N LEU A 111 12.17 3.23 0.86
CA LEU A 111 10.91 2.51 1.07
C LEU A 111 11.14 1.40 2.08
N LYS A 112 10.65 1.58 3.29
CA LYS A 112 10.82 0.62 4.38
C LYS A 112 9.68 -0.38 4.43
N PHE A 113 8.44 0.06 4.29
CA PHE A 113 7.26 -0.77 4.45
C PHE A 113 6.50 -0.92 3.13
N PHE A 114 6.21 -2.16 2.76
CA PHE A 114 5.44 -2.48 1.57
C PHE A 114 4.37 -3.53 1.89
N GLY A 115 3.10 -3.12 1.83
CA GLY A 115 1.95 -4.01 1.98
C GLY A 115 1.66 -4.76 0.68
N VAL A 116 1.45 -6.05 0.80
CA VAL A 116 1.06 -6.93 -0.30
C VAL A 116 -0.44 -7.16 -0.23
N GLY A 117 -1.20 -6.24 -0.81
CA GLY A 117 -2.66 -6.21 -0.76
C GLY A 117 -3.25 -5.49 0.45
N ASN A 118 -4.57 -5.37 0.45
CA ASN A 118 -5.39 -4.78 1.51
C ASN A 118 -6.72 -5.51 1.63
N GLU A 119 -7.05 -6.00 2.82
CA GLU A 119 -8.34 -6.66 3.09
C GLU A 119 -8.77 -7.68 2.04
N ASN A 120 -7.84 -8.55 1.64
CA ASN A 120 -8.03 -9.47 0.52
C ASN A 120 -9.09 -10.55 0.80
N TRP A 121 -9.47 -10.72 2.06
CA TRP A 121 -10.64 -11.50 2.47
C TRP A 121 -11.99 -10.85 2.10
N GLY A 122 -11.98 -9.56 1.83
CA GLY A 122 -13.16 -8.74 1.48
C GLY A 122 -12.93 -7.97 0.18
N CYS A 123 -12.99 -6.65 0.26
CA CYS A 123 -12.94 -5.76 -0.90
C CYS A 123 -11.65 -5.87 -1.75
N GLY A 124 -10.56 -6.38 -1.20
CA GLY A 124 -9.33 -6.65 -1.94
C GLY A 124 -9.34 -7.98 -2.74
N GLY A 125 -10.51 -8.60 -2.96
CA GLY A 125 -10.63 -9.75 -3.86
C GLY A 125 -11.48 -10.92 -3.36
N ASN A 126 -12.13 -10.82 -2.19
CA ASN A 126 -12.96 -11.92 -1.60
C ASN A 126 -12.23 -13.27 -1.57
N MET A 127 -10.98 -13.26 -1.16
CA MET A 127 -10.09 -14.41 -1.21
C MET A 127 -10.26 -15.32 0.02
N ARG A 128 -10.05 -16.61 -0.17
CA ARG A 128 -9.80 -17.53 0.93
C ARG A 128 -8.36 -17.35 1.43
N PRO A 129 -8.07 -17.58 2.72
CA PRO A 129 -6.73 -17.36 3.27
C PRO A 129 -5.64 -18.20 2.55
N GLU A 130 -5.94 -19.41 2.12
CA GLU A 130 -5.01 -20.27 1.38
C GLU A 130 -4.64 -19.68 0.02
N TYR A 131 -5.65 -19.14 -0.70
CA TYR A 131 -5.44 -18.51 -1.99
C TYR A 131 -4.63 -17.21 -1.85
N TYR A 132 -4.97 -16.38 -0.85
CA TYR A 132 -4.20 -15.18 -0.58
C TYR A 132 -2.75 -15.53 -0.20
N ALA A 133 -2.52 -16.55 0.64
CA ALA A 133 -1.19 -16.99 1.00
C ALA A 133 -0.35 -17.42 -0.22
N ASP A 134 -0.96 -18.10 -1.19
CA ASP A 134 -0.29 -18.49 -2.44
C ASP A 134 0.01 -17.26 -3.33
N LEU A 135 -0.94 -16.34 -3.46
CA LEU A 135 -0.71 -15.06 -4.14
C LEU A 135 0.39 -14.26 -3.45
N TYR A 136 0.33 -14.13 -2.12
CA TYR A 136 1.35 -13.42 -1.35
C TYR A 136 2.75 -13.95 -1.67
N LYS A 137 2.96 -15.27 -1.61
CA LYS A 137 4.26 -15.89 -1.95
C LYS A 137 4.71 -15.47 -3.35
N ARG A 138 3.80 -15.51 -4.31
CA ARG A 138 4.09 -15.14 -5.68
C ARG A 138 4.48 -13.68 -5.81
N TYR A 139 3.72 -12.76 -5.25
CA TYR A 139 4.02 -11.33 -5.30
C TYR A 139 5.29 -10.98 -4.51
N ALA A 140 5.41 -11.45 -3.27
CA ALA A 140 6.54 -11.19 -2.39
C ALA A 140 7.89 -11.67 -2.97
N THR A 141 7.86 -12.74 -3.77
CA THR A 141 9.06 -13.27 -4.44
C THR A 141 9.67 -12.26 -5.42
N PHE A 142 8.83 -11.44 -6.06
CA PHE A 142 9.29 -10.47 -7.07
C PHE A 142 9.49 -9.06 -6.53
N ILE A 143 9.15 -8.81 -5.27
CA ILE A 143 9.54 -7.58 -4.57
C ILE A 143 11.00 -7.71 -4.17
N ARG A 144 11.88 -6.93 -4.83
CA ARG A 144 13.33 -6.99 -4.64
C ARG A 144 13.83 -5.79 -3.84
N ASN A 145 14.86 -6.01 -3.05
CA ASN A 145 15.60 -4.93 -2.41
C ASN A 145 16.61 -4.38 -3.41
N TYR A 146 16.44 -3.15 -3.85
CA TYR A 146 17.36 -2.46 -4.76
C TYR A 146 18.30 -1.49 -4.03
N GLY A 147 17.94 -1.08 -2.81
CA GLY A 147 18.74 -0.21 -1.95
C GLY A 147 19.48 -0.99 -0.86
N ASP A 148 20.18 -0.26 0.00
CA ASP A 148 20.95 -0.82 1.12
C ASP A 148 20.07 -1.32 2.27
N GLU A 149 18.87 -0.76 2.39
CA GLU A 149 17.91 -1.14 3.45
C GLU A 149 16.87 -2.14 2.90
N PRO A 150 16.53 -3.20 3.66
CA PRO A 150 15.53 -4.16 3.24
C PRO A 150 14.13 -3.55 3.25
N ILE A 151 13.31 -3.93 2.27
CA ILE A 151 11.88 -3.63 2.25
C ILE A 151 11.17 -4.66 3.12
N TYR A 152 10.46 -4.20 4.14
CA TYR A 152 9.63 -5.02 5.01
C TYR A 152 8.28 -5.27 4.32
N LYS A 153 8.09 -6.52 3.88
CA LYS A 153 6.87 -6.97 3.22
C LYS A 153 5.83 -7.33 4.28
N ILE A 154 4.69 -6.67 4.20
CA ILE A 154 3.60 -6.80 5.15
C ILE A 154 2.43 -7.50 4.49
N ALA A 155 2.01 -8.63 5.06
CA ALA A 155 0.87 -9.36 4.58
C ALA A 155 -0.44 -8.73 5.05
N GLY A 156 -1.49 -8.82 4.25
CA GLY A 156 -2.85 -8.48 4.64
C GLY A 156 -3.35 -9.42 5.73
N GLY A 157 -3.57 -8.90 6.92
CA GLY A 157 -3.99 -9.65 8.08
C GLY A 157 -5.50 -9.90 8.15
N PRO A 158 -5.96 -10.50 9.26
CA PRO A 158 -7.34 -10.92 9.42
C PRO A 158 -8.33 -9.77 9.52
N ASN A 159 -9.60 -10.09 9.28
CA ASN A 159 -10.72 -9.25 9.67
C ASN A 159 -11.00 -9.48 11.16
N VAL A 160 -10.77 -8.46 11.97
CA VAL A 160 -11.02 -8.48 13.42
C VAL A 160 -10.36 -9.71 14.09
N ASP A 161 -11.14 -10.73 14.43
CA ASP A 161 -10.73 -11.93 15.17
C ASP A 161 -10.72 -13.22 14.32
N ASP A 162 -10.60 -13.11 13.00
CA ASP A 162 -10.51 -14.30 12.12
C ASP A 162 -9.17 -15.03 12.34
N THR A 163 -9.14 -15.87 13.38
CA THR A 163 -7.96 -16.68 13.72
C THR A 163 -7.58 -17.64 12.61
N ARG A 164 -8.54 -18.17 11.84
CA ARG A 164 -8.27 -19.06 10.71
C ARG A 164 -7.43 -18.38 9.63
N TRP A 165 -7.74 -17.11 9.31
CA TRP A 165 -6.93 -16.32 8.38
C TRP A 165 -5.49 -16.23 8.88
N MET A 166 -5.31 -15.81 10.14
CA MET A 166 -3.99 -15.67 10.75
C MET A 166 -3.22 -16.98 10.79
N GLU A 167 -3.83 -18.08 11.27
CA GLU A 167 -3.20 -19.39 11.32
C GLU A 167 -2.72 -19.87 9.96
N THR A 168 -3.58 -19.71 8.94
CA THR A 168 -3.23 -20.10 7.55
C THR A 168 -2.04 -19.29 7.04
N LEU A 169 -2.02 -17.98 7.29
CA LEU A 169 -0.88 -17.15 6.89
C LEU A 169 0.40 -17.58 7.62
N MET A 170 0.35 -17.75 8.93
CA MET A 170 1.53 -18.16 9.70
C MET A 170 2.08 -19.51 9.26
N GLN A 171 1.22 -20.46 8.93
CA GLN A 171 1.65 -21.76 8.42
C GLN A 171 2.34 -21.67 7.06
N ASN A 172 1.90 -20.75 6.19
CA ASN A 172 2.32 -20.71 4.78
C ASN A 172 3.38 -19.68 4.45
N ILE A 173 3.38 -18.50 5.11
CA ILE A 173 4.19 -17.35 4.69
C ILE A 173 5.07 -16.74 5.79
N ARG A 174 5.08 -17.25 7.02
CA ARG A 174 5.84 -16.66 8.15
C ARG A 174 7.32 -16.40 7.85
N HIS A 175 7.90 -17.17 6.94
CA HIS A 175 9.32 -17.08 6.56
C HIS A 175 9.57 -16.07 5.42
N MET A 176 8.53 -15.45 4.90
CA MET A 176 8.57 -14.52 3.76
C MET A 176 7.95 -13.16 4.08
N THR A 177 7.41 -12.99 5.28
CA THR A 177 6.78 -11.75 5.71
C THR A 177 7.45 -11.19 6.96
N GLU A 178 7.66 -9.89 6.99
CA GLU A 178 8.21 -9.18 8.14
C GLU A 178 7.11 -8.62 9.05
N GLY A 179 5.87 -8.59 8.57
CA GLY A 179 4.74 -8.10 9.37
C GLY A 179 3.39 -8.51 8.81
N ILE A 180 2.35 -8.30 9.61
CA ILE A 180 0.96 -8.51 9.25
C ILE A 180 0.15 -7.29 9.67
N SER A 181 -0.64 -6.75 8.77
CA SER A 181 -1.58 -5.67 9.08
C SER A 181 -2.81 -6.23 9.80
N LEU A 182 -3.17 -5.65 10.93
CA LEU A 182 -4.41 -5.98 11.63
C LEU A 182 -5.46 -4.92 11.32
N HIS A 183 -6.67 -5.38 11.01
CA HIS A 183 -7.79 -4.51 10.73
C HIS A 183 -8.87 -4.72 11.78
N ASN A 184 -9.11 -3.69 12.57
CA ASN A 184 -10.13 -3.69 13.61
C ASN A 184 -10.90 -2.40 13.58
N TYR A 185 -12.22 -2.51 13.67
CA TYR A 185 -13.14 -1.39 13.73
C TYR A 185 -13.92 -1.46 15.03
N THR A 186 -14.03 -0.34 15.71
CA THR A 186 -14.83 -0.22 16.94
C THR A 186 -15.98 0.74 16.68
N PHE A 187 -17.19 0.21 16.74
CA PHE A 187 -18.43 1.00 16.67
C PHE A 187 -19.40 0.52 17.73
N GLU A 188 -20.21 1.41 18.23
CA GLU A 188 -21.19 1.06 19.25
C GLU A 188 -22.40 0.31 18.65
N SER A 189 -22.98 0.78 17.54
CA SER A 189 -24.20 0.17 17.01
C SER A 189 -24.38 0.22 15.50
N ALA A 190 -24.15 1.35 14.88
CA ALA A 190 -24.28 1.53 13.45
C ALA A 190 -23.28 2.58 12.96
N TRP A 191 -22.91 2.48 11.69
CA TRP A 191 -21.95 3.41 11.07
C TRP A 191 -22.38 4.89 11.21
N GLU A 192 -23.66 5.17 11.21
CA GLU A 192 -24.21 6.52 11.38
C GLU A 192 -24.24 6.98 12.83
N ASN A 193 -24.16 6.05 13.80
CA ASN A 193 -24.20 6.34 15.22
C ASN A 193 -22.80 6.14 15.84
N LYS A 194 -22.01 7.17 15.78
CA LYS A 194 -20.57 7.14 16.11
C LYS A 194 -20.26 7.21 17.59
N GLY A 195 -21.12 6.88 18.50
CA GLY A 195 -20.83 6.92 19.92
C GLY A 195 -20.16 8.22 20.45
N SER A 196 -20.03 8.36 21.74
CA SER A 196 -19.25 9.44 22.33
C SER A 196 -17.76 9.05 22.45
N ALA A 197 -16.87 10.02 22.55
CA ALA A 197 -15.43 9.77 22.70
C ALA A 197 -15.10 8.93 23.96
N THR A 198 -15.99 8.95 24.96
CA THR A 198 -15.85 8.18 26.20
C THR A 198 -16.21 6.70 26.08
N GLU A 199 -16.75 6.26 24.95
CA GLU A 199 -17.08 4.86 24.68
C GLU A 199 -15.91 4.11 24.05
N PHE A 200 -14.81 4.80 23.75
CA PHE A 200 -13.59 4.24 23.13
C PHE A 200 -12.39 4.20 24.08
N ASP A 201 -12.60 4.57 25.37
CA ASP A 201 -11.66 4.44 26.46
C ASP A 201 -11.86 3.05 27.15
#